data_aca401d72cdd5236bad0127f052d4db3
#
_entry.id   aca401d72cdd5236bad0127f052d4db3
#
_cell.length_a   1.000
_cell.length_b   1.000
_cell.length_c   1.000
_cell.angle_alpha   90.00
_cell.angle_beta   90.00
_cell.angle_gamma   90.00
#
_symmetry.space_group_name_H-M   'P 1'
#
loop_
_entity.id
_entity.type
_entity.pdbx_description
1 polymer ?
#
loop_
_entity_poly.entity_id
_entity_poly.type
_entity_poly.pdbx_seq_one_letter_code
_entity_poly.pdbx_strand_id
1 'polypeptide(L)'
;MKLLLISNSTNAGEPYLKYPMPRIDEFLGSVREVVFVPYAGITFSYAEYEAKVQARFAEYGIKVRSVHRSKDPRRMIREAQAICVGGGNTFALTKKMQEQGLLKAILGKIKAGTPYIGWSAGSNVCCPTICTTNDMPIVEPESFKAIGAVKFQINPHYLDTNPEGHAGALSYTHLRAHETTLHL
;
A
#
# COMPACT_ATOMS: atom_id res chain seq x y z
N MET A 1 -14.51 -5.62 -7.54
CA MET A 1 -13.16 -5.13 -7.21
C MET A 1 -12.37 -6.28 -6.60
N LYS A 2 -11.08 -6.37 -6.90
CA LYS A 2 -10.16 -7.36 -6.31
C LYS A 2 -9.10 -6.61 -5.51
N LEU A 3 -9.19 -6.64 -4.17
CA LEU A 3 -8.31 -5.92 -3.25
C LEU A 3 -7.72 -6.89 -2.23
N LEU A 4 -6.42 -6.84 -2.03
CA LEU A 4 -5.70 -7.50 -0.93
C LEU A 4 -4.97 -6.42 -0.14
N LEU A 5 -5.50 -6.09 1.03
CA LEU A 5 -5.01 -5.02 1.90
C LEU A 5 -4.38 -5.63 3.15
N ILE A 6 -3.07 -5.45 3.27
CA ILE A 6 -2.21 -6.11 4.26
C ILE A 6 -1.78 -5.05 5.27
N SER A 7 -1.96 -5.34 6.57
CA SER A 7 -1.66 -4.38 7.64
C SER A 7 -0.16 -4.05 7.74
N ASN A 8 0.70 -5.06 7.67
CA ASN A 8 2.15 -4.90 7.75
C ASN A 8 2.86 -5.75 6.68
N SER A 9 4.12 -5.44 6.41
CA SER A 9 4.93 -6.20 5.47
C SER A 9 5.74 -7.33 6.11
N THR A 10 5.86 -7.34 7.45
CA THR A 10 6.82 -8.20 8.14
C THR A 10 6.35 -8.49 9.56
N ASN A 11 6.27 -9.75 9.93
CA ASN A 11 6.09 -10.16 11.31
C ASN A 11 7.44 -10.21 12.03
N ALA A 12 7.43 -10.11 13.37
CA ALA A 12 8.65 -10.20 14.16
C ALA A 12 9.41 -11.50 13.87
N GLY A 13 10.71 -11.39 13.57
CA GLY A 13 11.58 -12.53 13.24
C GLY A 13 11.42 -13.11 11.83
N GLU A 14 10.54 -12.57 10.99
CA GLU A 14 10.35 -13.03 9.63
C GLU A 14 11.01 -12.11 8.58
N PRO A 15 11.46 -12.65 7.46
CA PRO A 15 11.90 -11.84 6.32
C PRO A 15 10.74 -11.02 5.72
N TYR A 16 11.11 -9.90 5.10
CA TYR A 16 10.20 -8.97 4.44
C TYR A 16 9.24 -9.69 3.47
N LEU A 17 7.95 -9.43 3.59
CA LEU A 17 6.82 -10.00 2.83
C LEU A 17 6.73 -11.54 2.84
N LYS A 18 7.46 -12.25 3.71
CA LYS A 18 7.45 -13.71 3.69
C LYS A 18 6.07 -14.27 4.04
N TYR A 19 5.47 -13.83 5.14
CA TYR A 19 4.18 -14.37 5.60
C TYR A 19 3.01 -14.13 4.63
N PRO A 20 2.89 -12.96 3.92
CA PRO A 20 1.74 -12.73 3.06
C PRO A 20 1.91 -13.31 1.65
N MET A 21 3.11 -13.74 1.24
CA MET A 21 3.36 -14.21 -0.14
C MET A 21 2.45 -15.36 -0.58
N PRO A 22 2.16 -16.40 0.23
CA PRO A 22 1.23 -17.45 -0.19
C PRO A 22 -0.16 -16.89 -0.55
N ARG A 23 -0.64 -15.91 0.21
CA ARG A 23 -1.92 -15.24 -0.06
C ARG A 23 -1.84 -14.30 -1.25
N ILE A 24 -0.72 -13.63 -1.46
CA ILE A 24 -0.47 -12.78 -2.64
C ILE A 24 -0.49 -13.65 -3.91
N ASP A 25 0.19 -14.79 -3.91
CA ASP A 25 0.23 -15.71 -5.05
C ASP A 25 -1.16 -16.28 -5.37
N GLU A 26 -1.87 -16.78 -4.36
CA GLU A 26 -3.26 -17.24 -4.48
C GLU A 26 -4.18 -16.14 -5.06
N PHE A 27 -4.06 -14.92 -4.55
CA PHE A 27 -4.85 -13.76 -4.98
C PHE A 27 -4.58 -13.34 -6.42
N LEU A 28 -3.33 -13.43 -6.85
CA LEU A 28 -2.91 -13.13 -8.23
C LEU A 28 -3.35 -14.21 -9.23
N GLY A 29 -3.51 -15.46 -8.78
CA GLY A 29 -3.88 -16.59 -9.63
C GLY A 29 -2.87 -16.81 -10.76
N SER A 30 -3.26 -16.62 -12.01
CA SER A 30 -2.39 -16.79 -13.19
C SER A 30 -1.55 -15.56 -13.53
N VAL A 31 -1.75 -14.42 -12.85
CA VAL A 31 -0.97 -13.19 -13.11
C VAL A 31 0.46 -13.39 -12.63
N ARG A 32 1.44 -13.18 -13.52
CA ARG A 32 2.89 -13.35 -13.23
C ARG A 32 3.72 -12.07 -13.46
N GLU A 33 3.06 -10.95 -13.70
CA GLU A 33 3.72 -9.64 -13.72
C GLU A 33 2.88 -8.63 -12.94
N VAL A 34 3.52 -7.89 -12.05
CA VAL A 34 2.88 -6.82 -11.26
C VAL A 34 3.58 -5.49 -11.48
N VAL A 35 2.80 -4.41 -11.50
CA VAL A 35 3.32 -3.05 -11.50
C VAL A 35 3.40 -2.56 -10.06
N PHE A 36 4.60 -2.14 -9.65
CA PHE A 36 4.91 -1.74 -8.29
C PHE A 36 5.06 -0.23 -8.14
N VAL A 37 4.43 0.34 -7.12
CA VAL A 37 4.54 1.75 -6.72
C VAL A 37 5.38 1.84 -5.45
N PRO A 38 6.67 2.33 -5.51
CA PRO A 38 7.62 2.31 -4.40
C PRO A 38 7.62 3.58 -3.54
N TYR A 39 6.78 4.55 -3.82
CA TYR A 39 6.93 5.94 -3.38
C TYR A 39 6.78 6.20 -1.87
N ALA A 40 6.38 5.20 -1.10
CA ALA A 40 6.41 5.23 0.36
C ALA A 40 7.82 5.02 0.95
N GLY A 41 8.76 4.45 0.19
CA GLY A 41 10.14 4.22 0.62
C GLY A 41 10.92 5.53 0.69
N ILE A 42 11.33 5.94 1.90
CA ILE A 42 12.04 7.20 2.15
C ILE A 42 13.45 7.01 2.72
N THR A 43 13.75 5.83 3.25
CA THR A 43 15.06 5.51 3.87
C THR A 43 16.01 4.77 2.93
N PHE A 44 15.57 4.44 1.74
CA PHE A 44 16.33 3.75 0.68
C PHE A 44 15.82 4.21 -0.69
N SER A 45 16.59 3.95 -1.73
CA SER A 45 16.20 4.31 -3.09
C SER A 45 15.03 3.45 -3.60
N TYR A 46 14.26 3.97 -4.55
CA TYR A 46 13.20 3.19 -5.18
C TYR A 46 13.72 1.95 -5.92
N ALA A 47 14.97 2.01 -6.40
CA ALA A 47 15.62 0.85 -7.04
C ALA A 47 15.92 -0.26 -6.02
N GLU A 48 16.42 0.08 -4.83
CA GLU A 48 16.61 -0.88 -3.73
C GLU A 48 15.28 -1.45 -3.26
N TYR A 49 14.24 -0.62 -3.20
CA TYR A 49 12.91 -1.09 -2.84
C TYR A 49 12.35 -2.07 -3.87
N GLU A 50 12.45 -1.73 -5.16
CA GLU A 50 12.06 -2.64 -6.25
C GLU A 50 12.82 -3.96 -6.16
N ALA A 51 14.14 -3.92 -5.98
CA ALA A 51 14.97 -5.12 -5.87
C ALA A 51 14.55 -6.01 -4.69
N LYS A 52 14.27 -5.41 -3.52
CA LYS A 52 13.79 -6.12 -2.33
C LYS A 52 12.44 -6.81 -2.56
N VAL A 53 11.49 -6.11 -3.20
CA VAL A 53 10.18 -6.67 -3.55
C VAL A 53 10.33 -7.75 -4.62
N GLN A 54 11.12 -7.48 -5.68
CA GLN A 54 11.37 -8.45 -6.75
C GLN A 54 11.98 -9.75 -6.22
N ALA A 55 12.96 -9.68 -5.31
CA ALA A 55 13.56 -10.88 -4.72
C ALA A 55 12.51 -11.77 -4.06
N ARG A 56 11.54 -11.19 -3.34
CA ARG A 56 10.47 -11.94 -2.69
C ARG A 56 9.45 -12.50 -3.69
N PHE A 57 9.02 -11.71 -4.66
CA PHE A 57 8.05 -12.11 -5.67
C PHE A 57 8.62 -13.17 -6.64
N ALA A 58 9.93 -13.14 -6.90
CA ALA A 58 10.61 -14.10 -7.76
C ALA A 58 10.54 -15.54 -7.22
N GLU A 59 10.46 -15.73 -5.89
CA GLU A 59 10.28 -17.05 -5.27
C GLU A 59 8.96 -17.73 -5.72
N TYR A 60 8.01 -16.95 -6.23
CA TYR A 60 6.72 -17.39 -6.76
C TYR A 60 6.61 -17.21 -8.28
N GLY A 61 7.73 -16.96 -8.96
CA GLY A 61 7.76 -16.77 -10.41
C GLY A 61 7.06 -15.48 -10.87
N ILE A 62 6.92 -14.48 -10.00
CA ILE A 62 6.24 -13.22 -10.30
C ILE A 62 7.29 -12.13 -10.57
N LYS A 63 7.15 -11.46 -11.71
CA LYS A 63 7.99 -10.34 -12.11
C LYS A 63 7.42 -9.02 -11.57
N VAL A 64 8.30 -8.18 -11.05
CA VAL A 64 7.97 -6.83 -10.56
C VAL A 64 8.50 -5.78 -11.52
N ARG A 65 7.65 -4.85 -11.93
CA ARG A 65 8.04 -3.68 -12.73
C ARG A 65 7.65 -2.42 -11.97
N SER A 66 8.62 -1.60 -11.61
CA SER A 66 8.35 -0.41 -10.82
C SER A 66 8.10 0.84 -11.67
N VAL A 67 7.07 1.61 -11.27
CA VAL A 67 6.66 2.83 -11.97
C VAL A 67 7.75 3.91 -11.99
N HIS A 68 8.69 3.91 -11.04
CA HIS A 68 9.76 4.90 -10.99
C HIS A 68 10.75 4.80 -12.17
N ARG A 69 10.78 3.67 -12.87
CA ARG A 69 11.60 3.47 -14.07
C ARG A 69 10.90 3.93 -15.34
N SER A 70 9.61 4.27 -15.27
CA SER A 70 8.83 4.64 -16.44
C SER A 70 8.85 6.15 -16.70
N LYS A 71 8.99 6.54 -17.96
CA LYS A 71 8.77 7.93 -18.39
C LYS A 71 7.29 8.34 -18.34
N ASP A 72 6.36 7.38 -18.40
CA ASP A 72 4.92 7.56 -18.23
C ASP A 72 4.36 6.53 -17.21
N PRO A 73 4.45 6.84 -15.91
CA PRO A 73 3.91 5.98 -14.85
C PRO A 73 2.41 5.72 -14.98
N ARG A 74 1.62 6.69 -15.46
CA ARG A 74 0.17 6.53 -15.65
C ARG A 74 -0.15 5.51 -16.72
N ARG A 75 0.58 5.53 -17.83
CA ARG A 75 0.45 4.53 -18.88
C ARG A 75 0.77 3.13 -18.34
N MET A 76 1.88 3.01 -17.61
CA MET A 76 2.28 1.75 -17.00
C MET A 76 1.19 1.19 -16.06
N ILE A 77 0.54 2.04 -15.25
CA ILE A 77 -0.61 1.64 -14.43
C ILE A 77 -1.79 1.20 -15.30
N ARG A 78 -2.13 1.94 -16.36
CA ARG A 78 -3.25 1.57 -17.25
C ARG A 78 -3.06 0.22 -17.93
N GLU A 79 -1.84 -0.15 -18.23
CA GLU A 79 -1.46 -1.42 -18.88
C GLU A 79 -1.23 -2.57 -17.87
N ALA A 80 -1.23 -2.30 -16.57
CA ALA A 80 -0.94 -3.29 -15.53
C ALA A 80 -1.94 -4.45 -15.50
N GLN A 81 -1.42 -5.68 -15.34
CA GLN A 81 -2.23 -6.87 -15.05
C GLN A 81 -2.59 -6.96 -13.56
N ALA A 82 -1.72 -6.49 -12.67
CA ALA A 82 -1.96 -6.30 -11.26
C ALA A 82 -1.11 -5.12 -10.76
N ILE A 83 -1.54 -4.49 -9.67
CA ILE A 83 -0.88 -3.32 -9.09
C ILE A 83 -0.52 -3.63 -7.63
N CYS A 84 0.74 -3.37 -7.27
CA CYS A 84 1.23 -3.45 -5.90
C CYS A 84 1.65 -2.07 -5.42
N VAL A 85 1.22 -1.66 -4.22
CA VAL A 85 1.62 -0.40 -3.59
C VAL A 85 2.32 -0.67 -2.27
N GLY A 86 3.56 -0.23 -2.18
CA GLY A 86 4.44 -0.50 -1.05
C GLY A 86 4.11 0.32 0.19
N GLY A 87 4.58 -0.20 1.34
CA GLY A 87 4.54 0.51 2.62
C GLY A 87 5.74 1.44 2.83
N GLY A 88 5.68 2.22 3.88
CA GLY A 88 6.62 3.25 4.29
C GLY A 88 5.86 4.52 4.68
N ASN A 89 6.34 5.70 4.31
CA ASN A 89 5.69 6.95 4.65
C ASN A 89 4.50 7.26 3.74
N THR A 90 3.30 7.32 4.33
CA THR A 90 2.05 7.55 3.61
C THR A 90 1.94 8.96 2.99
N PHE A 91 2.49 9.97 3.65
CA PHE A 91 2.51 11.35 3.12
C PHE A 91 3.36 11.45 1.87
N ALA A 92 4.57 10.87 1.88
CA ALA A 92 5.46 10.82 0.73
C ALA A 92 4.82 10.05 -0.45
N LEU A 93 4.21 8.90 -0.15
CA LEU A 93 3.47 8.08 -1.12
C LEU A 93 2.35 8.90 -1.78
N THR A 94 1.49 9.52 -0.96
CA THR A 94 0.32 10.27 -1.44
C THR A 94 0.74 11.44 -2.30
N LYS A 95 1.70 12.26 -1.83
CA LYS A 95 2.24 13.38 -2.59
C LYS A 95 2.72 12.94 -3.97
N LYS A 96 3.57 11.91 -4.00
CA LYS A 96 4.15 11.43 -5.26
C LYS A 96 3.11 10.86 -6.22
N MET A 97 2.12 10.15 -5.68
CA MET A 97 1.00 9.64 -6.49
C MET A 97 0.12 10.76 -7.03
N GLN A 98 -0.09 11.85 -6.29
CA GLN A 98 -0.81 13.04 -6.74
C GLN A 98 -0.05 13.75 -7.86
N GLU A 99 1.23 14.07 -7.66
CA GLU A 99 2.11 14.70 -8.66
C GLU A 99 2.10 13.97 -10.00
N GLN A 100 2.02 12.64 -9.96
CA GLN A 100 2.03 11.80 -11.16
C GLN A 100 0.63 11.41 -11.66
N GLY A 101 -0.44 11.84 -10.99
CA GLY A 101 -1.81 11.54 -11.37
C GLY A 101 -2.16 10.05 -11.27
N LEU A 102 -1.52 9.30 -10.36
CA LEU A 102 -1.71 7.85 -10.22
C LEU A 102 -2.99 7.47 -9.48
N LEU A 103 -3.49 8.31 -8.56
CA LEU A 103 -4.68 7.98 -7.76
C LEU A 103 -5.87 7.61 -8.63
N LYS A 104 -6.21 8.46 -9.62
CA LYS A 104 -7.31 8.22 -10.55
C LYS A 104 -7.05 7.03 -11.48
N ALA A 105 -5.82 6.87 -11.95
CA ALA A 105 -5.44 5.76 -12.83
C ALA A 105 -5.59 4.42 -12.13
N ILE A 106 -5.11 4.31 -10.87
CA ILE A 106 -5.23 3.10 -10.05
C ILE A 106 -6.69 2.82 -9.73
N LEU A 107 -7.48 3.83 -9.32
CA LEU A 107 -8.91 3.66 -9.07
C LEU A 107 -9.65 3.11 -10.30
N GLY A 108 -9.34 3.62 -11.49
CA GLY A 108 -9.92 3.13 -12.74
C GLY A 108 -9.62 1.66 -12.97
N LYS A 109 -8.38 1.22 -12.73
CA LYS A 109 -7.96 -0.17 -12.85
C LYS A 109 -8.64 -1.09 -11.83
N ILE A 110 -8.74 -0.64 -10.57
CA ILE A 110 -9.45 -1.38 -9.51
C ILE A 110 -10.92 -1.59 -9.88
N LYS A 111 -11.60 -0.54 -10.37
CA LYS A 111 -13.00 -0.62 -10.82
C LYS A 111 -13.17 -1.56 -12.01
N ALA A 112 -12.20 -1.64 -12.90
CA ALA A 112 -12.15 -2.57 -14.02
C ALA A 112 -11.83 -4.02 -13.63
N GLY A 113 -11.59 -4.29 -12.32
CA GLY A 113 -11.34 -5.65 -11.81
C GLY A 113 -9.87 -6.05 -11.75
N THR A 114 -8.92 -5.15 -12.06
CA THR A 114 -7.50 -5.41 -11.91
C THR A 114 -7.15 -5.64 -10.44
N PRO A 115 -6.44 -6.72 -10.09
CA PRO A 115 -5.98 -6.98 -8.72
C PRO A 115 -5.12 -5.83 -8.19
N TYR A 116 -5.44 -5.37 -6.98
CA TYR A 116 -4.68 -4.39 -6.22
C TYR A 116 -4.19 -5.02 -4.93
N ILE A 117 -2.92 -4.85 -4.64
CA ILE A 117 -2.28 -5.32 -3.41
C ILE A 117 -1.63 -4.10 -2.74
N GLY A 118 -2.00 -3.82 -1.51
CA GLY A 118 -1.38 -2.78 -0.69
C GLY A 118 -0.87 -3.35 0.62
N TRP A 119 0.26 -2.86 1.12
CA TRP A 119 0.69 -3.17 2.48
C TRP A 119 1.09 -1.90 3.22
N SER A 120 0.69 -1.81 4.50
CA SER A 120 0.91 -0.63 5.35
C SER A 120 0.37 0.65 4.68
N ALA A 121 1.22 1.63 4.35
CA ALA A 121 0.85 2.83 3.61
C ALA A 121 0.08 2.52 2.31
N GLY A 122 0.45 1.44 1.60
CA GLY A 122 -0.25 0.98 0.41
C GLY A 122 -1.69 0.52 0.68
N SER A 123 -1.98 -0.02 1.87
CA SER A 123 -3.34 -0.31 2.31
C SER A 123 -4.08 0.96 2.71
N ASN A 124 -3.42 1.87 3.42
CA ASN A 124 -4.00 3.13 3.87
C ASN A 124 -4.44 4.00 2.69
N VAL A 125 -3.62 4.17 1.64
CA VAL A 125 -4.00 4.99 0.48
C VAL A 125 -5.15 4.41 -0.36
N CYS A 126 -5.57 3.16 -0.13
CA CYS A 126 -6.76 2.58 -0.75
C CYS A 126 -8.06 3.18 -0.21
N CYS A 127 -8.01 3.80 0.97
CA CYS A 127 -9.11 4.49 1.66
C CYS A 127 -9.51 5.80 0.98
N PRO A 128 -10.60 6.46 1.42
CA PRO A 128 -10.98 7.78 0.93
C PRO A 128 -9.94 8.87 1.22
N THR A 129 -9.29 8.78 2.38
CA THR A 129 -8.25 9.71 2.85
C THR A 129 -7.12 8.95 3.55
N ILE A 130 -6.00 9.65 3.80
CA ILE A 130 -4.87 9.13 4.59
C ILE A 130 -4.95 9.54 6.07
N CYS A 131 -6.10 10.02 6.55
CA CYS A 131 -6.24 10.59 7.91
C CYS A 131 -6.02 9.57 9.04
N THR A 132 -6.00 8.27 8.74
CA THR A 132 -5.70 7.21 9.72
C THR A 132 -4.24 6.78 9.72
N THR A 133 -3.36 7.46 8.98
CA THR A 133 -1.92 7.15 9.02
C THR A 133 -1.29 7.58 10.34
N ASN A 134 -0.33 6.79 10.81
CA ASN A 134 0.50 7.11 11.98
C ASN A 134 1.90 7.59 11.59
N ASP A 135 2.12 7.79 10.29
CA ASP A 135 3.42 8.23 9.80
C ASP A 135 3.69 9.70 10.14
N MET A 136 4.96 10.04 10.28
CA MET A 136 5.40 11.42 10.41
C MET A 136 5.10 12.20 9.13
N PRO A 137 4.47 13.38 9.18
CA PRO A 137 4.20 14.21 8.00
C PRO A 137 5.47 14.95 7.53
N ILE A 138 6.39 14.21 6.91
CA ILE A 138 7.69 14.74 6.43
C ILE A 138 7.57 15.57 5.15
N VAL A 139 6.46 15.47 4.44
CA VAL A 139 6.12 16.25 3.26
C VAL A 139 4.62 16.55 3.27
N GLU A 140 4.23 17.66 2.66
CA GLU A 140 2.83 18.04 2.52
C GLU A 140 2.30 17.58 1.15
N PRO A 141 1.32 16.66 1.10
CA PRO A 141 0.61 16.32 -0.14
C PRO A 141 -0.36 17.46 -0.51
N GLU A 142 -0.79 17.51 -1.78
CA GLU A 142 -1.78 18.48 -2.26
C GLU A 142 -3.10 18.43 -1.48
N SER A 143 -3.48 17.25 -1.03
CA SER A 143 -4.62 17.00 -0.14
C SER A 143 -4.48 15.64 0.54
N PHE A 144 -5.26 15.39 1.59
CA PHE A 144 -5.32 14.08 2.24
C PHE A 144 -6.21 13.08 1.49
N LYS A 145 -6.83 13.48 0.38
CA LYS A 145 -7.59 12.55 -0.47
C LYS A 145 -6.67 11.49 -1.05
N ALA A 146 -7.12 10.24 -0.99
CA ALA A 146 -6.41 9.06 -1.44
C ALA A 146 -7.12 8.39 -2.63
N ILE A 147 -6.94 7.10 -2.87
CA ILE A 147 -7.53 6.39 -4.02
C ILE A 147 -9.05 6.32 -3.92
N GLY A 148 -9.61 6.13 -2.70
CA GLY A 148 -11.06 6.02 -2.50
C GLY A 148 -11.67 4.75 -3.10
N ALA A 149 -10.93 3.65 -3.12
CA ALA A 149 -11.43 2.37 -3.63
C ALA A 149 -12.38 1.70 -2.65
N VAL A 150 -12.22 1.93 -1.35
CA VAL A 150 -13.11 1.49 -0.28
C VAL A 150 -13.82 2.70 0.34
N LYS A 151 -14.93 2.47 1.08
CA LYS A 151 -15.72 3.53 1.72
C LYS A 151 -15.39 3.73 3.20
N PHE A 152 -14.49 2.95 3.74
CA PHE A 152 -14.05 2.97 5.14
C PHE A 152 -12.58 3.34 5.25
N GLN A 153 -12.13 3.64 6.46
CA GLN A 153 -10.73 3.93 6.77
C GLN A 153 -10.06 2.67 7.31
N ILE A 154 -8.78 2.48 6.96
CA ILE A 154 -7.94 1.42 7.49
C ILE A 154 -6.83 2.06 8.30
N ASN A 155 -6.59 1.52 9.47
CA ASN A 155 -5.45 1.86 10.32
C ASN A 155 -4.43 0.71 10.30
N PRO A 156 -3.42 0.74 9.43
CA PRO A 156 -2.40 -0.31 9.39
C PRO A 156 -1.61 -0.37 10.71
N HIS A 157 -1.01 -1.53 10.99
CA HIS A 157 -0.21 -1.80 12.20
C HIS A 157 -0.99 -1.75 13.52
N TYR A 158 -2.31 -1.76 13.49
CA TYR A 158 -3.11 -1.83 14.71
C TYR A 158 -2.89 -3.16 15.45
N LEU A 159 -2.70 -3.08 16.77
CA LEU A 159 -2.60 -4.20 17.69
C LEU A 159 -3.57 -3.99 18.86
N ASP A 160 -4.35 -5.01 19.22
CA ASP A 160 -5.31 -4.95 20.34
C ASP A 160 -4.63 -4.78 21.69
N THR A 161 -3.45 -5.37 21.86
CA THR A 161 -2.61 -5.24 23.04
C THR A 161 -1.25 -4.73 22.62
N ASN A 162 -0.94 -3.48 22.96
CA ASN A 162 0.39 -2.94 22.75
C ASN A 162 0.92 -2.33 24.05
N PRO A 163 1.48 -3.15 24.96
CA PRO A 163 1.98 -2.68 26.25
C PRO A 163 3.21 -1.77 26.15
N GLU A 164 3.93 -1.77 25.02
CA GLU A 164 5.19 -1.06 24.86
C GLU A 164 5.10 0.20 23.98
N GLY A 165 3.88 0.61 23.59
CA GLY A 165 3.69 1.84 22.85
C GLY A 165 4.46 1.91 21.53
N HIS A 166 4.00 1.23 20.50
CA HIS A 166 4.46 1.52 19.15
C HIS A 166 4.27 3.01 18.86
N ALA A 167 5.22 3.66 18.18
CA ALA A 167 5.06 5.06 17.78
C ALA A 167 3.70 5.23 17.08
N GLY A 168 2.77 5.97 17.70
CA GLY A 168 1.40 6.11 17.21
C GLY A 168 0.34 5.27 17.93
N ALA A 169 0.67 4.39 18.87
CA ALA A 169 -0.31 3.57 19.60
C ALA A 169 -1.39 4.40 20.31
N LEU A 170 -1.06 5.59 20.78
CA LEU A 170 -2.02 6.52 21.42
C LEU A 170 -3.07 7.03 20.46
N SER A 171 -2.73 7.23 19.17
CA SER A 171 -3.71 7.63 18.17
C SER A 171 -4.67 6.51 17.78
N TYR A 172 -4.26 5.24 17.92
CA TYR A 172 -5.10 4.07 17.65
C TYR A 172 -6.30 3.95 18.59
N THR A 173 -6.11 4.24 19.86
CA THR A 173 -7.17 4.15 20.87
C THR A 173 -8.31 5.14 20.57
N HIS A 174 -7.97 6.32 20.09
CA HIS A 174 -8.99 7.33 19.72
C HIS A 174 -9.73 6.95 18.44
N LEU A 175 -9.04 6.45 17.42
CA LEU A 175 -9.66 6.07 16.16
C LEU A 175 -10.60 4.87 16.31
N ARG A 176 -10.24 3.89 17.15
CA ARG A 176 -11.10 2.75 17.43
C ARG A 176 -12.40 3.12 18.13
N ALA A 177 -12.40 4.11 19.02
CA ALA A 177 -13.61 4.59 19.68
C ALA A 177 -14.65 5.16 18.70
N HIS A 178 -14.18 5.65 17.53
CA HIS A 178 -15.06 6.12 16.46
C HIS A 178 -15.51 5.01 15.50
N GLU A 179 -14.71 3.97 15.30
CA GLU A 179 -15.05 2.84 14.42
C GLU A 179 -16.12 1.93 15.02
N THR A 180 -16.15 1.73 16.34
CA THR A 180 -17.15 0.91 17.03
C THR A 180 -18.56 1.48 16.96
N THR A 181 -18.74 2.73 16.60
CA THR A 181 -20.06 3.36 16.38
C THR A 181 -20.60 3.16 14.95
N LEU A 182 -19.84 2.58 14.04
CA LEU A 182 -20.24 2.36 12.64
C LEU A 182 -20.72 0.93 12.33
N HIS A 183 -20.83 0.08 13.35
CA HIS A 183 -21.29 -1.31 13.22
C HIS A 183 -22.74 -1.53 13.75
N LEU A 184 -23.53 -0.47 13.76
CA LEU A 184 -24.96 -0.59 14.07
C LEU A 184 -25.82 -0.29 12.83
#